data_7ff209aff70f18d07957ef96ad700400
#
_entry.id   7ff209aff70f18d07957ef96ad700400
#
_cell.length_a   1.000
_cell.length_b   1.000
_cell.length_c   1.000
_cell.angle_alpha   90.00
_cell.angle_beta   90.00
_cell.angle_gamma   90.00
#
_symmetry.space_group_name_H-M   'P 1'
#
loop_
_entity.id
_entity.type
_entity.pdbx_description
1 polymer ?
#
loop_
_entity_poly.entity_id
_entity_poly.type
_entity_poly.pdbx_seq_one_letter_code
_entity_poly.pdbx_strand_id
1 'polypeptide(L)'
;MFVDEKLVQRMKEQYPVGTRIVLDQMGDDPRPIPPGTKGTVRIVDDMGTVHCDFDNGRRLGLIPGEDTFHKAPEKTKNRSSRDAR
;
A
#
# COMPACT_ATOMS: atom_id res chain seq x y z
N MET A 1 -1.47 24.34 -2.76
CA MET A 1 -2.03 23.28 -1.89
C MET A 1 -0.98 22.81 -0.91
N PHE A 2 -1.39 22.56 0.30
CA PHE A 2 -0.46 22.16 1.34
C PHE A 2 -0.50 20.67 1.56
N VAL A 3 0.69 20.09 1.73
CA VAL A 3 0.81 18.71 2.14
C VAL A 3 0.98 18.70 3.66
N ASP A 4 0.19 17.86 4.31
CA ASP A 4 0.31 17.71 5.75
C ASP A 4 1.52 16.86 6.06
N GLU A 5 2.60 17.51 6.51
CA GLU A 5 3.85 16.80 6.75
C GLU A 5 3.73 15.73 7.82
N LYS A 6 2.84 15.92 8.78
CA LYS A 6 2.64 14.90 9.80
C LYS A 6 1.98 13.68 9.22
N LEU A 7 1.02 13.88 8.30
CA LEU A 7 0.37 12.77 7.63
C LEU A 7 1.38 12.00 6.78
N VAL A 8 2.21 12.74 6.02
CA VAL A 8 3.23 12.11 5.18
C VAL A 8 4.17 11.28 6.04
N GLN A 9 4.64 11.87 7.15
CA GLN A 9 5.54 11.16 8.04
C GLN A 9 4.89 9.88 8.59
N ARG A 10 3.61 9.98 8.97
CA ARG A 10 2.89 8.81 9.47
C ARG A 10 2.75 7.74 8.40
N MET A 11 2.46 8.16 7.17
CA MET A 11 2.36 7.19 6.08
C MET A 11 3.69 6.48 5.83
N LYS A 12 4.78 7.23 5.89
CA LYS A 12 6.10 6.61 5.70
C LYS A 12 6.42 5.61 6.81
N GLU A 13 5.97 5.90 8.02
CA GLU A 13 6.21 5.00 9.16
C GLU A 13 5.35 3.75 9.09
N GLN A 14 4.09 3.90 8.65
CA GLN A 14 3.17 2.77 8.60
C GLN A 14 3.35 1.90 7.38
N TYR A 15 3.88 2.46 6.30
CA TYR A 15 4.02 1.75 5.03
C TYR A 15 5.45 1.78 4.54
N PRO A 16 6.38 1.18 5.30
CA PRO A 16 7.77 1.11 4.84
C PRO A 16 7.87 0.23 3.60
N VAL A 17 8.99 0.39 2.90
CA VAL A 17 9.27 -0.40 1.70
C VAL A 17 9.12 -1.88 2.02
N GLY A 18 8.39 -2.60 1.17
CA GLY A 18 8.17 -4.03 1.36
C GLY A 18 6.89 -4.38 2.08
N THR A 19 6.15 -3.37 2.57
CA THR A 19 4.87 -3.64 3.24
C THR A 19 3.88 -4.21 2.22
N ARG A 20 3.19 -5.29 2.61
CA ARG A 20 2.15 -5.85 1.76
C ARG A 20 0.83 -5.15 2.09
N ILE A 21 0.10 -4.83 1.04
CA ILE A 21 -1.20 -4.17 1.18
C ILE A 21 -2.23 -4.86 0.32
N VAL A 22 -3.50 -4.62 0.65
CA VAL A 22 -4.63 -5.07 -0.15
C VAL A 22 -5.40 -3.84 -0.56
N LEU A 23 -5.66 -3.71 -1.86
CA LEU A 23 -6.45 -2.60 -2.38
C LEU A 23 -7.92 -2.90 -2.13
N ASP A 24 -8.61 -1.97 -1.48
CA ASP A 24 -10.05 -2.12 -1.23
C ASP A 24 -10.85 -1.47 -2.35
N GLN A 25 -10.47 -0.26 -2.74
CA GLN A 25 -11.17 0.44 -3.80
C GLN A 25 -10.28 1.56 -4.31
N MET A 26 -10.17 1.66 -5.63
CA MET A 26 -9.49 2.79 -6.24
C MET A 26 -10.44 3.95 -6.41
N GLY A 27 -9.85 5.13 -6.44
CA GLY A 27 -10.59 6.31 -6.80
C GLY A 27 -10.87 6.36 -8.29
N ASP A 28 -10.98 7.56 -8.81
CA ASP A 28 -11.37 7.80 -10.19
C ASP A 28 -10.19 7.49 -11.11
N ASP A 29 -10.20 6.33 -11.72
CA ASP A 29 -9.14 5.88 -12.61
C ASP A 29 -9.79 5.19 -13.81
N PRO A 30 -9.37 5.54 -15.05
CA PRO A 30 -9.97 4.90 -16.24
C PRO A 30 -9.77 3.39 -16.28
N ARG A 31 -8.73 2.90 -15.64
CA ARG A 31 -8.40 1.47 -15.64
C ARG A 31 -8.07 1.04 -14.21
N PRO A 32 -9.08 1.00 -13.34
CA PRO A 32 -8.82 0.71 -11.95
C PRO A 32 -8.35 -0.72 -11.74
N ILE A 33 -7.50 -0.86 -10.72
CA ILE A 33 -7.08 -2.18 -10.28
C ILE A 33 -8.25 -2.79 -9.51
N PRO A 34 -8.59 -4.06 -9.75
CA PRO A 34 -9.73 -4.66 -9.07
C PRO A 34 -9.56 -4.70 -7.56
N PRO A 35 -10.65 -4.52 -6.81
CA PRO A 35 -10.59 -4.65 -5.36
C PRO A 35 -10.08 -6.04 -4.95
N GLY A 36 -9.33 -6.09 -3.86
CA GLY A 36 -8.75 -7.33 -3.38
C GLY A 36 -7.38 -7.64 -3.95
N THR A 37 -6.92 -6.84 -4.91
CA THR A 37 -5.59 -7.05 -5.47
C THR A 37 -4.54 -6.68 -4.44
N LYS A 38 -3.54 -7.53 -4.27
CA LYS A 38 -2.46 -7.28 -3.33
C LYS A 38 -1.29 -6.60 -4.02
N GLY A 39 -0.55 -5.84 -3.24
CA GLY A 39 0.62 -5.16 -3.75
C GLY A 39 1.67 -5.01 -2.67
N THR A 40 2.84 -4.55 -3.09
CA THR A 40 3.98 -4.33 -2.21
C THR A 40 4.38 -2.86 -2.31
N VAL A 41 4.53 -2.22 -1.16
CA VAL A 41 4.91 -0.81 -1.12
C VAL A 41 6.34 -0.67 -1.59
N ARG A 42 6.57 0.23 -2.54
CA ARG A 42 7.91 0.57 -2.99
C ARG A 42 8.45 1.78 -2.25
N ILE A 43 7.61 2.79 -2.06
CA ILE A 43 8.02 4.01 -1.38
C ILE A 43 6.76 4.84 -1.11
N VAL A 44 6.82 5.63 -0.07
CA VAL A 44 5.85 6.72 0.15
C VAL A 44 6.59 8.01 -0.17
N ASP A 45 6.05 8.78 -1.11
CA ASP A 45 6.73 9.99 -1.53
C ASP A 45 6.41 11.17 -0.61
N ASP A 46 6.96 12.33 -0.93
CA ASP A 46 6.81 13.50 -0.08
C ASP A 46 5.41 14.09 -0.11
N MET A 47 4.58 13.62 -1.02
CA MET A 47 3.17 14.01 -1.08
C MET A 47 2.28 13.06 -0.30
N GLY A 48 2.85 11.99 0.23
CA GLY A 48 2.08 10.98 0.95
C GLY A 48 1.50 9.91 0.04
N THR A 49 1.84 9.91 -1.24
CA THR A 49 1.37 8.88 -2.16
C THR A 49 2.14 7.59 -1.92
N VAL A 50 1.41 6.50 -1.77
CA VAL A 50 2.00 5.19 -1.50
C VAL A 50 2.16 4.48 -2.83
N HIS A 51 3.41 4.40 -3.32
CA HIS A 51 3.70 3.77 -4.59
C HIS A 51 3.86 2.28 -4.40
N CYS A 52 3.06 1.51 -5.16
CA CYS A 52 3.00 0.06 -4.99
C CYS A 52 3.22 -0.66 -6.29
N ASP A 53 3.87 -1.81 -6.20
CA ASP A 53 3.89 -2.80 -7.27
C ASP A 53 2.82 -3.83 -6.94
N PHE A 54 1.79 -3.90 -7.79
CA PHE A 54 0.71 -4.84 -7.57
C PHE A 54 1.03 -6.20 -8.16
N ASP A 55 0.48 -7.23 -7.57
CA ASP A 55 0.78 -8.60 -7.96
C ASP A 55 0.29 -8.91 -9.37
N ASN A 56 -0.62 -8.09 -9.91
CA ASN A 56 -1.10 -8.24 -11.29
C ASN A 56 -0.17 -7.59 -12.32
N GLY A 57 1.00 -7.11 -11.87
CA GLY A 57 1.99 -6.51 -12.78
C GLY A 57 1.86 -5.00 -12.94
N ARG A 58 0.88 -4.38 -12.32
CA ARG A 58 0.68 -2.94 -12.42
C ARG A 58 1.42 -2.21 -11.32
N ARG A 59 1.80 -0.97 -11.63
CA ARG A 59 2.43 -0.07 -10.66
C ARG A 59 1.61 1.19 -10.59
N LEU A 60 1.13 1.51 -9.41
CA LEU A 60 0.35 2.74 -9.23
C LEU A 60 0.64 3.33 -7.88
N GLY A 61 0.44 4.65 -7.78
CA GLY A 61 0.48 5.34 -6.51
C GLY A 61 -0.92 5.41 -5.93
N LEU A 62 -1.05 5.07 -4.66
CA LEU A 62 -2.31 5.16 -3.95
C LEU A 62 -2.34 6.44 -3.14
N ILE A 63 -3.42 7.18 -3.28
CA ILE A 63 -3.56 8.49 -2.64
C ILE A 63 -4.51 8.32 -1.46
N PRO A 64 -3.99 8.46 -0.23
CA PRO A 64 -4.87 8.38 0.94
C PRO A 64 -6.02 9.36 0.83
N GLY A 65 -7.23 8.88 1.07
CA GLY A 65 -8.43 9.70 0.95
C GLY A 65 -9.14 9.53 -0.37
N GLU A 66 -8.43 9.14 -1.44
CA GLU A 66 -9.06 8.85 -2.72
C GLU A 66 -9.10 7.36 -2.98
N ASP A 67 -8.05 6.67 -2.59
CA ASP A 67 -7.97 5.22 -2.75
C ASP A 67 -8.02 4.59 -1.37
N THR A 68 -8.73 3.48 -1.25
CA THR A 68 -8.89 2.79 0.02
C THR A 68 -8.11 1.50 -0.02
N PHE A 69 -7.26 1.31 0.96
CA PHE A 69 -6.43 0.12 1.05
C PHE A 69 -6.06 -0.13 2.51
N HIS A 70 -5.58 -1.32 2.79
CA HIS A 70 -5.14 -1.65 4.14
C HIS A 70 -3.96 -2.61 4.05
N LYS A 71 -3.24 -2.73 5.16
CA LYS A 71 -2.13 -3.68 5.21
C LYS A 71 -2.66 -5.09 5.13
N ALA A 72 -2.00 -5.91 4.31
CA ALA A 72 -2.37 -7.31 4.23
C ALA A 72 -2.09 -7.98 5.58
N PRO A 73 -2.93 -8.94 6.00
CA PRO A 73 -2.67 -9.67 7.24
C PRO A 73 -1.33 -10.38 7.15
N GLU A 74 -0.54 -10.30 8.22
CA GLU A 74 0.69 -11.08 8.30
C GLU A 74 0.37 -12.44 8.86
N LYS A 75 0.73 -13.39 8.13
CA LYS A 75 0.52 -14.75 8.60
C LYS A 75 1.70 -15.17 9.36
N THR A 76 1.73 -15.07 9.62
CA THR A 76 2.64 -15.35 9.95
C THR A 76 3.64 -15.73 9.78
N LYS A 77 3.87 -15.39 9.91
CA LYS A 77 4.96 -15.52 9.52
C LYS A 77 5.44 -16.55 9.96
N ASN A 78 4.29 -16.26 10.08
CA ASN A 78 4.19 -16.95 10.17
C ASN A 78 4.56 -17.70 10.06
N ARG A 79 4.79 -17.76 10.33
CA ARG A 79 4.94 -18.27 10.28
C ARG A 79 5.52 -18.76 10.09
N SER A 80 5.74 -18.61 10.49
CA SER A 80 6.12 -18.96 10.38
C SER A 80 6.58 -19.48 10.34
N SER A 81 6.78 -19.44 10.68
CA SER A 81 7.07 -19.76 10.58
C SER A 81 7.42 -20.46 10.49
N ARG A 82 7.61 -20.51 10.84
CA ARG A 82 7.76 -21.02 10.81
C ARG A 82 8.15 -21.60 10.56
N ASP A 83 8.39 -21.51 10.91
CA ASP A 83 8.58 -21.94 10.77
C ASP A 83 8.99 -22.37 10.65
N ALA A 84 9.38 -22.43 10.96
CA ALA A 84 9.69 -22.71 10.90
C ALA A 84 9.96 -23.28 10.94
N ARG A 85 10.37 -23.29 11.19
CA ARG A 85 10.50 -23.63 11.26
C ARG A 85 10.63 -24.06 11.23
#